data_9cef3d1c4e73b2b894ce27f6657f2d09
#
_entry.id   9cef3d1c4e73b2b894ce27f6657f2d09
#
_cell.length_a   1.000
_cell.length_b   1.000
_cell.length_c   1.000
_cell.angle_alpha   90.00
_cell.angle_beta   90.00
_cell.angle_gamma   90.00
#
_symmetry.space_group_name_H-M   'P 1'
#
loop_
_entity.id
_entity.type
_entity.pdbx_description
1 polymer ?
#
loop_
_entity_poly.entity_id
_entity_poly.type
_entity_poly.pdbx_seq_one_letter_code
_entity_poly.pdbx_strand_id
1 'polypeptide(L)'
;MTYNKDMKNEVIPQVLVETMPYQRAVEKIWDIETQMEFKIYIGLNPYSGNLIPGTGGIQKIRWQGSGRGKRGGVRVIYYVYNESQPIYLLYAYPKNVQVDLTEDEKRVLRDIVEEMKAIFHRKEEQHGADDVRCGK
;
A
#
# COMPACT_ATOMS: atom_id res chain seq x y z
N MET A 1 -1.80 -7.48 -33.00
CA MET A 1 -2.92 -7.59 -32.37
C MET A 1 -3.66 -6.33 -32.35
N THR A 2 -4.74 -6.48 -32.42
CA THR A 2 -5.59 -5.41 -32.42
C THR A 2 -6.00 -5.07 -31.05
N TYR A 3 -6.17 -3.89 -30.79
CA TYR A 3 -6.81 -3.47 -29.60
C TYR A 3 -8.19 -4.09 -29.57
N ASN A 4 -8.57 -4.66 -28.47
CA ASN A 4 -9.88 -5.26 -28.40
C ASN A 4 -10.58 -4.78 -27.15
N LYS A 5 -11.83 -5.13 -27.02
CA LYS A 5 -12.65 -4.68 -25.93
C LYS A 5 -12.22 -5.23 -24.60
N ASP A 6 -11.58 -6.38 -24.62
CA ASP A 6 -11.16 -6.99 -23.37
C ASP A 6 -10.19 -6.10 -22.62
N MET A 7 -9.39 -5.33 -23.34
CA MET A 7 -8.44 -4.45 -22.68
C MET A 7 -9.12 -3.38 -21.86
N LYS A 8 -10.30 -2.98 -22.25
CA LYS A 8 -11.03 -2.00 -21.47
C LYS A 8 -11.46 -2.51 -20.12
N ASN A 9 -11.65 -3.81 -20.04
CA ASN A 9 -12.15 -4.41 -18.80
C ASN A 9 -11.06 -4.99 -17.93
N GLU A 10 -9.82 -4.94 -18.42
CA GLU A 10 -8.72 -5.46 -17.64
C GLU A 10 -8.43 -4.53 -16.47
N VAL A 11 -8.18 -5.14 -15.33
CA VAL A 11 -7.83 -4.39 -14.14
C VAL A 11 -6.35 -4.12 -14.20
N ILE A 12 -6.00 -2.86 -14.13
CA ILE A 12 -4.60 -2.45 -14.16
C ILE A 12 -4.13 -2.25 -12.72
N PRO A 13 -3.03 -2.89 -12.33
CA PRO A 13 -2.55 -2.74 -10.97
C PRO A 13 -2.16 -1.30 -10.69
N GLN A 14 -2.46 -0.86 -9.48
CA GLN A 14 -2.05 0.46 -9.04
C GLN A 14 -0.55 0.45 -8.75
N VAL A 15 0.09 1.58 -9.01
CA VAL A 15 1.52 1.71 -8.78
C VAL A 15 1.81 1.59 -7.29
N LEU A 16 2.93 0.96 -6.98
CA LEU A 16 3.34 0.73 -5.59
C LEU A 16 4.63 1.49 -5.31
N VAL A 17 4.72 2.03 -4.10
CA VAL A 17 5.96 2.58 -3.58
C VAL A 17 6.35 1.74 -2.37
N GLU A 18 7.54 1.16 -2.42
CA GLU A 18 8.06 0.37 -1.31
C GLU A 18 8.98 1.26 -0.49
N THR A 19 8.54 1.61 0.71
CA THR A 19 9.40 2.41 1.57
C THR A 19 10.57 1.57 2.05
N MET A 20 11.61 2.25 2.52
CA MET A 20 12.79 1.53 3.02
C MET A 20 12.46 0.60 4.19
N PRO A 21 11.66 1.02 5.18
CA PRO A 21 11.30 0.10 6.25
C PRO A 21 10.58 -1.14 5.73
N TYR A 22 9.72 -0.99 4.73
CA TYR A 22 9.05 -2.13 4.14
C TYR A 22 10.06 -3.05 3.46
N GLN A 23 10.94 -2.49 2.64
CA GLN A 23 11.91 -3.28 1.90
C GLN A 23 12.80 -4.06 2.85
N ARG A 24 13.27 -3.41 3.90
CA ARG A 24 14.14 -4.08 4.87
C ARG A 24 13.41 -5.20 5.59
N ALA A 25 12.14 -4.97 5.91
CA ALA A 25 11.37 -5.97 6.61
C ALA A 25 11.14 -7.20 5.76
N VAL A 26 10.70 -7.01 4.51
CA VAL A 26 10.32 -8.16 3.70
C VAL A 26 11.54 -8.94 3.22
N GLU A 27 12.69 -8.31 3.12
CA GLU A 27 13.92 -9.04 2.77
C GLU A 27 14.22 -10.16 3.76
N LYS A 28 13.86 -9.93 5.02
CA LYS A 28 14.12 -10.92 6.06
C LYS A 28 13.00 -11.93 6.20
N ILE A 29 11.83 -11.63 5.65
CA ILE A 29 10.64 -12.43 5.90
C ILE A 29 10.29 -13.30 4.70
N TRP A 30 10.41 -12.76 3.50
CA TRP A 30 9.92 -13.40 2.28
C TRP A 30 11.00 -13.56 1.25
N ASP A 31 10.90 -14.64 0.45
CA ASP A 31 11.72 -14.71 -0.75
C ASP A 31 11.17 -13.76 -1.81
N ILE A 32 11.92 -13.63 -2.90
CA ILE A 32 11.56 -12.68 -3.95
C ILE A 32 10.21 -13.02 -4.56
N GLU A 33 9.96 -14.30 -4.74
CA GLU A 33 8.73 -14.73 -5.36
C GLU A 33 7.51 -14.33 -4.53
N THR A 34 7.58 -14.54 -3.23
CA THR A 34 6.48 -14.16 -2.35
C THR A 34 6.30 -12.65 -2.33
N GLN A 35 7.40 -11.90 -2.36
CA GLN A 35 7.30 -10.45 -2.43
C GLN A 35 6.56 -10.01 -3.68
N MET A 36 6.87 -10.63 -4.81
CA MET A 36 6.20 -10.29 -6.06
C MET A 36 4.72 -10.65 -6.02
N GLU A 37 4.41 -11.82 -5.51
CA GLU A 37 3.02 -12.26 -5.42
C GLU A 37 2.19 -11.29 -4.60
N PHE A 38 2.75 -10.84 -3.49
CA PHE A 38 2.02 -9.88 -2.66
C PHE A 38 1.81 -8.57 -3.39
N LYS A 39 2.85 -8.08 -4.07
CA LYS A 39 2.73 -6.80 -4.76
C LYS A 39 1.70 -6.85 -5.86
N ILE A 40 1.64 -7.95 -6.59
CA ILE A 40 0.63 -8.09 -7.62
C ILE A 40 -0.76 -8.07 -7.01
N TYR A 41 -0.93 -8.83 -5.93
CA TYR A 41 -2.24 -8.89 -5.29
C TYR A 41 -2.69 -7.55 -4.76
N ILE A 42 -1.82 -6.85 -4.04
CA ILE A 42 -2.24 -5.60 -3.42
C ILE A 42 -2.46 -4.52 -4.47
N GLY A 43 -1.70 -4.54 -5.55
CA GLY A 43 -1.91 -3.60 -6.64
C GLY A 43 -3.27 -3.76 -7.30
N LEU A 44 -3.77 -4.99 -7.34
CA LEU A 44 -5.09 -5.26 -7.91
C LEU A 44 -6.20 -5.14 -6.88
N ASN A 45 -5.88 -5.21 -5.60
CA ASN A 45 -6.88 -5.21 -4.53
C ASN A 45 -6.48 -4.25 -3.41
N PRO A 46 -6.40 -2.95 -3.71
CA PRO A 46 -5.81 -2.02 -2.75
C PRO A 46 -6.60 -1.82 -1.47
N TYR A 47 -7.89 -2.12 -1.49
CA TYR A 47 -8.71 -1.91 -0.30
C TYR A 47 -9.07 -3.19 0.42
N SER A 48 -8.29 -4.25 0.18
CA SER A 48 -8.61 -5.55 0.76
C SER A 48 -8.18 -5.69 2.21
N GLY A 49 -7.39 -4.77 2.73
CA GLY A 49 -7.00 -4.82 4.12
C GLY A 49 -8.03 -4.22 5.05
N ASN A 50 -7.68 -4.20 6.33
CA ASN A 50 -8.53 -3.62 7.35
C ASN A 50 -7.94 -2.32 7.84
N LEU A 51 -8.78 -1.30 7.99
CA LEU A 51 -8.31 -0.01 8.49
C LEU A 51 -7.87 -0.14 9.94
N ILE A 52 -6.78 0.52 10.25
CA ILE A 52 -6.29 0.57 11.62
C ILE A 52 -6.82 1.86 12.24
N PRO A 53 -7.64 1.77 13.29
CA PRO A 53 -8.23 2.98 13.86
C PRO A 53 -7.16 3.94 14.38
N GLY A 54 -7.43 5.22 14.21
CA GLY A 54 -6.56 6.26 14.73
C GLY A 54 -5.32 6.53 13.91
N THR A 55 -5.21 5.97 12.71
CA THR A 55 -4.01 6.15 11.89
C THR A 55 -4.25 7.02 10.66
N GLY A 56 -5.49 7.45 10.44
CA GLY A 56 -5.76 8.30 9.29
C GLY A 56 -5.91 7.58 7.98
N GLY A 57 -6.12 6.27 8.01
CA GLY A 57 -6.40 5.53 6.79
C GLY A 57 -5.41 4.43 6.48
N ILE A 58 -4.51 4.14 7.40
CA ILE A 58 -3.56 3.05 7.20
C ILE A 58 -4.30 1.71 7.30
N GLN A 59 -3.94 0.80 6.43
CA GLN A 59 -4.56 -0.52 6.38
C GLN A 59 -3.56 -1.60 6.74
N LYS A 60 -4.09 -2.71 7.21
CA LYS A 60 -3.30 -3.87 7.58
C LYS A 60 -3.88 -5.08 6.87
N ILE A 61 -3.02 -5.86 6.23
CA ILE A 61 -3.47 -7.06 5.55
C ILE A 61 -2.58 -8.22 5.95
N ARG A 62 -3.19 -9.40 6.05
CA ARG A 62 -2.46 -10.61 6.35
C ARG A 62 -2.03 -11.28 5.06
N TRP A 63 -0.80 -11.78 5.04
CA TRP A 63 -0.30 -12.52 3.89
C TRP A 63 0.49 -13.72 4.37
N GLN A 64 0.50 -14.77 3.57
CA GLN A 64 1.23 -15.97 3.92
C GLN A 64 2.72 -15.69 3.87
N GLY A 65 3.46 -16.28 4.80
CA GLY A 65 4.89 -16.18 4.75
C GLY A 65 5.46 -17.11 3.72
N SER A 66 6.74 -16.92 3.42
CA SER A 66 7.46 -17.83 2.57
C SER A 66 7.60 -19.16 3.29
N GLY A 67 7.55 -20.22 2.53
CA GLY A 67 7.69 -21.54 3.09
C GLY A 67 6.38 -22.02 3.66
N ARG A 68 6.34 -23.31 3.91
CA ARG A 68 5.14 -23.93 4.34
C ARG A 68 5.00 -23.97 5.83
N GLY A 69 3.79 -24.01 6.31
CA GLY A 69 3.52 -24.21 7.71
C GLY A 69 3.74 -22.99 8.56
N LYS A 70 3.90 -21.83 7.96
CA LYS A 70 4.04 -20.60 8.73
C LYS A 70 2.73 -20.26 9.38
N ARG A 71 2.78 -20.10 10.68
CA ARG A 71 1.58 -19.78 11.41
C ARG A 71 1.42 -18.28 11.51
N GLY A 72 0.19 -17.83 11.41
CA GLY A 72 -0.11 -16.42 11.58
C GLY A 72 0.29 -15.56 10.42
N GLY A 73 1.19 -16.01 9.58
CA GLY A 73 1.59 -15.25 8.42
C GLY A 73 2.28 -13.94 8.76
N VAL A 74 2.25 -13.05 7.79
CA VAL A 74 2.88 -11.75 7.88
C VAL A 74 1.79 -10.69 7.83
N ARG A 75 1.97 -9.63 8.58
CA ARG A 75 1.10 -8.47 8.50
C ARG A 75 1.80 -7.39 7.70
N VAL A 76 1.12 -6.86 6.69
CA VAL A 76 1.66 -5.77 5.88
C VAL A 76 0.84 -4.52 6.18
N ILE A 77 1.56 -3.44 6.41
CA ILE A 77 0.98 -2.14 6.73
C ILE A 77 1.15 -1.26 5.52
N TYR A 78 0.05 -0.69 5.02
CA TYR A 78 0.12 0.08 3.79
C TYR A 78 -0.92 1.19 3.80
N TYR A 79 -0.77 2.12 2.87
CA TYR A 79 -1.64 3.28 2.79
C TYR A 79 -2.06 3.53 1.35
N VAL A 80 -3.35 3.77 1.15
CA VAL A 80 -3.93 4.12 -0.13
C VAL A 80 -4.65 5.45 0.04
N TYR A 81 -4.19 6.45 -0.70
CA TYR A 81 -4.86 7.75 -0.68
C TYR A 81 -6.08 7.72 -1.61
N ASN A 82 -5.86 7.40 -2.88
CA ASN A 82 -6.93 7.17 -3.84
C ASN A 82 -6.33 6.43 -5.02
N GLU A 83 -7.13 6.27 -6.07
CA GLU A 83 -6.71 5.48 -7.22
C GLU A 83 -5.68 6.18 -8.09
N SER A 84 -5.52 7.48 -7.93
CA SER A 84 -4.59 8.25 -8.74
C SER A 84 -3.19 8.31 -8.16
N GLN A 85 -3.02 7.92 -6.91
CA GLN A 85 -1.74 7.96 -6.24
C GLN A 85 -1.23 6.55 -5.98
N PRO A 86 0.08 6.38 -5.87
CA PRO A 86 0.60 5.04 -5.58
C PRO A 86 0.14 4.53 -4.23
N ILE A 87 0.13 3.21 -4.11
CA ILE A 87 -0.04 2.57 -2.81
C ILE A 87 1.30 2.59 -2.12
N TYR A 88 1.33 3.00 -0.88
CA TYR A 88 2.59 3.05 -0.11
C TYR A 88 2.67 1.87 0.82
N LEU A 89 3.64 0.99 0.58
CA LEU A 89 3.90 -0.14 1.46
C LEU A 89 4.83 0.36 2.55
N LEU A 90 4.33 0.39 3.78
CA LEU A 90 4.99 1.11 4.87
C LEU A 90 5.82 0.22 5.76
N TYR A 91 5.35 -0.99 6.03
CA TYR A 91 6.04 -1.87 6.96
C TYR A 91 5.46 -3.27 6.86
N ALA A 92 6.20 -4.25 7.38
CA ALA A 92 5.70 -5.62 7.45
C ALA A 92 6.34 -6.31 8.64
N TYR A 93 5.59 -7.23 9.25
CA TYR A 93 6.15 -7.99 10.37
C TYR A 93 5.48 -9.35 10.45
N PRO A 94 6.24 -10.38 10.87
CA PRO A 94 5.64 -11.69 11.12
C PRO A 94 4.84 -11.62 12.42
N LYS A 95 3.68 -12.25 12.42
CA LYS A 95 2.83 -12.19 13.60
C LYS A 95 3.47 -12.87 14.81
N ASN A 96 4.31 -13.88 14.57
CA ASN A 96 4.94 -14.57 15.69
C ASN A 96 6.04 -13.75 16.35
N VAL A 97 6.46 -12.66 15.71
CA VAL A 97 7.44 -11.76 16.30
C VAL A 97 6.75 -10.58 16.96
N GLN A 98 5.69 -10.12 16.33
CA GLN A 98 4.98 -8.93 16.81
C GLN A 98 3.50 -9.12 16.49
N VAL A 99 2.67 -8.97 17.53
CA VAL A 99 1.24 -9.21 17.33
C VAL A 99 0.56 -8.04 16.64
N ASP A 100 0.97 -6.83 17.00
CA ASP A 100 0.32 -5.64 16.48
C ASP A 100 1.31 -4.49 16.52
N LEU A 101 0.95 -3.39 15.89
CA LEU A 101 1.75 -2.18 15.97
C LEU A 101 1.67 -1.63 17.40
N THR A 102 2.79 -1.11 17.87
CA THR A 102 2.78 -0.41 19.16
C THR A 102 2.15 0.96 18.98
N GLU A 103 1.78 1.59 20.09
CA GLU A 103 1.21 2.91 20.00
C GLU A 103 2.19 3.93 19.42
N ASP A 104 3.47 3.79 19.74
CA ASP A 104 4.48 4.66 19.16
C ASP A 104 4.58 4.46 17.67
N GLU A 105 4.56 3.22 17.21
CA GLU A 105 4.60 2.93 15.77
C GLU A 105 3.39 3.52 15.08
N LYS A 106 2.22 3.39 15.67
CA LYS A 106 1.01 3.96 15.09
C LYS A 106 1.12 5.47 14.96
N ARG A 107 1.69 6.11 15.98
CA ARG A 107 1.83 7.57 15.96
C ARG A 107 2.76 8.02 14.87
N VAL A 108 3.91 7.35 14.71
CA VAL A 108 4.84 7.69 13.66
C VAL A 108 4.20 7.51 12.28
N LEU A 109 3.52 6.39 12.09
CA LEU A 109 2.87 6.14 10.81
C LEU A 109 1.77 7.14 10.53
N ARG A 110 1.00 7.50 11.56
CA ARG A 110 -0.06 8.49 11.37
C ARG A 110 0.52 9.84 10.95
N ASP A 111 1.63 10.24 11.56
CA ASP A 111 2.24 11.51 11.20
C ASP A 111 2.72 11.49 9.74
N ILE A 112 3.29 10.37 9.31
CA ILE A 112 3.73 10.23 7.93
C ILE A 112 2.54 10.34 6.99
N VAL A 113 1.44 9.68 7.32
CA VAL A 113 0.26 9.70 6.47
C VAL A 113 -0.34 11.09 6.41
N GLU A 114 -0.34 11.82 7.51
CA GLU A 114 -0.87 13.18 7.48
C GLU A 114 -0.06 14.07 6.55
N GLU A 115 1.26 13.90 6.54
CA GLU A 115 2.08 14.64 5.60
C GLU A 115 1.79 14.23 4.16
N MET A 116 1.61 12.95 3.93
CA MET A 116 1.30 12.47 2.59
C MET A 116 -0.03 13.02 2.10
N LYS A 117 -1.02 13.03 2.97
CA LYS A 117 -2.32 13.58 2.61
C LYS A 117 -2.21 15.04 2.21
N ALA A 118 -1.43 15.81 2.95
CA ALA A 118 -1.27 17.22 2.63
C ALA A 118 -0.61 17.41 1.27
N ILE A 119 0.39 16.60 0.97
CA ILE A 119 1.07 16.68 -0.31
C ILE A 119 0.12 16.31 -1.45
N PHE A 120 -0.61 15.20 -1.30
CA PHE A 120 -1.49 14.76 -2.36
C PHE A 120 -2.65 15.74 -2.55
N HIS A 121 -3.15 16.30 -1.47
CA HIS A 121 -4.23 17.27 -1.57
C HIS A 121 -3.77 18.53 -2.30
N ARG A 122 -2.56 19.00 -2.03
CA ARG A 122 -2.03 20.15 -2.74
C ARG A 122 -1.85 19.85 -4.23
N LYS A 123 -1.39 18.64 -4.55
CA LYS A 123 -1.25 18.25 -5.95
C LYS A 123 -2.58 18.26 -6.66
N GLU A 124 -3.60 17.78 -6.01
CA GLU A 124 -4.93 17.76 -6.61
C GLU A 124 -5.45 19.16 -6.86
N GLU A 125 -5.25 20.04 -5.89
CA GLU A 125 -5.70 21.41 -6.05
C GLU A 125 -4.96 22.11 -7.19
N GLN A 126 -3.65 21.89 -7.25
CA GLN A 126 -2.85 22.50 -8.29
C GLN A 126 -3.21 21.97 -9.65
N HIS A 127 -3.43 20.66 -9.73
CA HIS A 127 -3.81 20.05 -10.99
C HIS A 127 -5.17 20.56 -11.45
N GLY A 128 -6.11 20.68 -10.53
CA GLY A 128 -7.41 21.21 -10.86
C GLY A 128 -7.35 22.63 -11.36
N ALA A 129 -6.51 23.45 -10.74
CA ALA A 129 -6.35 24.83 -11.19
C ALA A 129 -5.74 24.89 -12.58
N ASP A 130 -4.77 24.03 -12.83
CA ASP A 130 -4.15 23.96 -14.15
C ASP A 130 -5.16 23.51 -15.19
N ASP A 131 -5.98 22.55 -14.85
CA ASP A 131 -7.01 22.08 -15.77
C ASP A 131 -7.99 23.16 -16.11
N VAL A 132 -8.37 23.95 -15.13
CA VAL A 132 -9.29 25.04 -15.37
C VAL A 132 -8.68 26.04 -16.35
N ARG A 133 -7.42 26.37 -16.15
CA ARG A 133 -6.76 27.30 -17.07
C ARG A 133 -6.64 26.74 -18.46
N CYS A 134 -6.34 25.47 -18.56
CA CYS A 134 -6.20 24.82 -19.85
C CYS A 134 -7.54 24.68 -20.55
N GLY A 135 -8.57 24.62 -19.81
CA GLY A 135 -9.90 24.40 -20.36
C GLY A 135 -10.51 25.60 -21.02
N LYS A 136 -9.84 26.71 -21.00
CA LYS A 136 -10.41 27.89 -21.60
C LYS A 136 -10.39 27.89 -23.10
#